data_f9c01ceb4dfd0f7ddbdb25b27c24282b
#
_entry.id   f9c01ceb4dfd0f7ddbdb25b27c24282b
#
_cell.length_a   1.000
_cell.length_b   1.000
_cell.length_c   1.000
_cell.angle_alpha   90.00
_cell.angle_beta   90.00
_cell.angle_gamma   90.00
#
_symmetry.space_group_name_H-M   'P 1'
#
loop_
_entity.id
_entity.type
_entity.pdbx_description
1 polymer ?
#
loop_
_entity_poly.entity_id
_entity_poly.type
_entity_poly.pdbx_seq_one_letter_code
_entity_poly.pdbx_strand_id
1 'polypeptide(L)'
;MKPFEALTELVNEAAAAPQRQETLPYDIRAEIDWVDFSCIANPLGTPSCVKEAIASAISEGDLSFLPNSDGQHLSRVIGRYFEMPPECIMAGTSVSSMIGAIAQAYRPCSVGIPTPAPTGYFLSVANVGHNPVKLVNPFSLSAIEPQVAFSNGCQFDAAVLANPSFPCARLLSEKILKRYLEVCNWVIVDESNISLTLGGESFVELTQQYRNLFVVRSLSHELGMPGIPMGYVVGNESAISHI
;
A
#
# COMPACT_ATOMS: atom_id res chain seq x y z
N MET A 1 21.71 24.41 -29.70
CA MET A 1 21.66 23.22 -28.86
C MET A 1 20.46 22.36 -29.27
N LYS A 2 20.66 21.10 -29.61
CA LYS A 2 19.55 20.24 -30.02
C LYS A 2 18.70 19.94 -28.75
N PRO A 3 17.38 19.85 -28.87
CA PRO A 3 16.51 19.62 -27.70
C PRO A 3 16.89 18.38 -26.85
N PHE A 4 17.51 17.40 -27.49
CA PHE A 4 17.93 16.15 -26.82
C PHE A 4 19.19 16.34 -25.93
N GLU A 5 20.12 17.23 -26.32
CA GLU A 5 21.30 17.52 -25.50
C GLU A 5 20.92 18.25 -24.21
N ALA A 6 19.98 19.21 -24.27
CA ALA A 6 19.45 19.90 -23.12
C ALA A 6 18.70 18.96 -22.14
N LEU A 7 17.96 18.00 -22.68
CA LEU A 7 17.28 16.99 -21.86
C LEU A 7 18.29 16.06 -21.17
N THR A 8 19.34 15.67 -21.85
CA THR A 8 20.41 14.81 -21.29
C THR A 8 21.18 15.55 -20.19
N GLU A 9 21.45 16.85 -20.34
CA GLU A 9 22.07 17.68 -19.32
C GLU A 9 21.15 17.78 -18.07
N LEU A 10 19.85 18.05 -18.25
CA LEU A 10 18.87 18.10 -17.15
C LEU A 10 18.74 16.76 -16.41
N VAL A 11 18.74 15.64 -17.13
CA VAL A 11 18.70 14.30 -16.52
C VAL A 11 19.98 14.02 -15.73
N ASN A 12 21.15 14.38 -16.26
CA ASN A 12 22.42 14.21 -15.57
C ASN A 12 22.52 15.13 -14.34
N GLU A 13 22.01 16.35 -14.41
CA GLU A 13 21.95 17.29 -13.31
C GLU A 13 21.00 16.81 -12.21
N ALA A 14 19.83 16.29 -12.58
CA ALA A 14 18.88 15.67 -11.67
C ALA A 14 19.43 14.37 -11.03
N ALA A 15 20.19 13.57 -11.76
CA ALA A 15 20.84 12.37 -11.24
C ALA A 15 22.04 12.67 -10.34
N ALA A 16 22.74 13.78 -10.59
CA ALA A 16 23.87 14.24 -9.77
C ALA A 16 23.44 15.02 -8.51
N ALA A 17 22.22 15.57 -8.54
CA ALA A 17 21.66 16.20 -7.36
C ALA A 17 21.48 15.14 -6.25
N PRO A 18 22.04 15.33 -5.04
CA PRO A 18 21.79 14.41 -3.95
C PRO A 18 20.28 14.35 -3.71
N GLN A 19 19.66 13.19 -3.96
CA GLN A 19 18.26 12.96 -3.63
C GLN A 19 18.13 12.90 -2.12
N ARG A 20 18.12 14.07 -1.48
CA ARG A 20 17.88 14.21 -0.05
C ARG A 20 16.38 14.28 0.17
N GLN A 21 15.81 13.25 0.75
CA GLN A 21 14.60 13.48 1.51
C GLN A 21 14.96 14.46 2.63
N GLU A 22 14.39 15.67 2.59
CA GLU A 22 14.51 16.71 3.61
C GLU A 22 13.77 16.30 4.89
N THR A 23 14.19 15.23 5.56
CA THR A 23 13.53 14.83 6.82
C THR A 23 14.37 15.13 8.04
N LEU A 24 15.68 15.35 7.89
CA LEU A 24 16.57 15.91 8.94
C LEU A 24 17.88 16.34 8.26
N PRO A 25 18.58 17.39 8.78
CA PRO A 25 19.89 17.76 8.27
C PRO A 25 20.83 16.55 8.32
N TYR A 26 21.40 16.20 7.17
CA TYR A 26 22.25 15.01 7.01
C TYR A 26 23.47 15.03 7.95
N ASP A 27 23.91 16.22 8.33
CA ASP A 27 25.06 16.43 9.20
C ASP A 27 24.86 15.91 10.62
N ILE A 28 23.62 15.87 11.09
CA ILE A 28 23.28 15.33 12.42
C ILE A 28 23.34 13.79 12.42
N ARG A 29 23.09 13.13 11.28
CA ARG A 29 23.14 11.66 11.18
C ARG A 29 24.56 11.09 11.23
N ALA A 30 25.56 11.88 10.87
CA ALA A 30 26.96 11.44 10.85
C ALA A 30 27.63 11.40 12.26
N GLU A 31 27.06 12.14 13.22
CA GLU A 31 27.65 12.30 14.55
C GLU A 31 26.95 11.52 15.67
N ILE A 32 25.76 10.95 15.38
CA ILE A 32 24.95 10.25 16.39
C ILE A 32 24.58 8.87 15.82
N ASP A 33 24.71 7.84 16.63
CA ASP A 33 24.25 6.47 16.32
C ASP A 33 22.70 6.42 16.40
N TRP A 34 22.06 6.83 15.29
CA TRP A 34 20.60 6.92 15.20
C TRP A 34 19.97 5.57 14.89
N VAL A 35 18.94 5.21 15.65
CA VAL A 35 17.99 4.17 15.25
C VAL A 35 16.81 4.86 14.55
N ASP A 36 16.73 4.72 13.24
CA ASP A 36 15.72 5.40 12.41
C ASP A 36 14.40 4.65 12.44
N PHE A 37 13.38 5.25 13.06
CA PHE A 37 12.00 4.74 13.07
C PHE A 37 11.07 5.51 12.13
N SER A 38 11.59 6.38 11.28
CA SER A 38 10.76 7.23 10.40
C SER A 38 10.20 6.51 9.17
N CYS A 39 10.82 5.40 8.77
CA CYS A 39 10.40 4.60 7.62
C CYS A 39 10.31 3.13 7.99
N ILE A 40 9.20 2.49 7.62
CA ILE A 40 9.05 1.04 7.76
C ILE A 40 9.49 0.41 6.45
N ALA A 41 10.70 -0.14 6.44
CA ALA A 41 11.23 -0.97 5.37
C ALA A 41 11.93 -2.17 5.98
N ASN A 42 12.15 -3.23 5.20
CA ASN A 42 12.89 -4.39 5.66
C ASN A 42 14.29 -3.97 6.15
N PRO A 43 14.60 -4.14 7.45
CA PRO A 43 15.88 -3.70 8.03
C PRO A 43 17.09 -4.47 7.49
N LEU A 44 16.86 -5.63 6.84
CA LEU A 44 17.93 -6.39 6.18
C LEU A 44 18.32 -5.78 4.83
N GLY A 45 17.60 -4.74 4.39
CA GLY A 45 17.82 -4.08 3.10
C GLY A 45 17.34 -4.90 1.91
N THR A 46 17.69 -4.43 0.71
CA THR A 46 17.29 -5.08 -0.54
C THR A 46 18.12 -6.35 -0.79
N PRO A 47 17.50 -7.53 -1.00
CA PRO A 47 18.20 -8.77 -1.32
C PRO A 47 19.09 -8.64 -2.58
N SER A 48 20.22 -9.37 -2.63
CA SER A 48 21.14 -9.34 -3.78
C SER A 48 20.45 -9.77 -5.08
N CYS A 49 19.63 -10.80 -5.03
CA CYS A 49 18.88 -11.28 -6.21
C CYS A 49 17.93 -10.22 -6.79
N VAL A 50 17.35 -9.35 -5.96
CA VAL A 50 16.50 -8.24 -6.42
C VAL A 50 17.35 -7.17 -7.10
N LYS A 51 18.51 -6.80 -6.51
CA LYS A 51 19.45 -5.85 -7.12
C LYS A 51 19.98 -6.35 -8.46
N GLU A 52 20.31 -7.62 -8.54
CA GLU A 52 20.79 -8.29 -9.77
C GLU A 52 19.69 -8.29 -10.85
N ALA A 53 18.44 -8.62 -10.48
CA ALA A 53 17.31 -8.59 -11.40
C ALA A 53 17.04 -7.18 -11.97
N ILE A 54 17.12 -6.13 -11.14
CA ILE A 54 16.99 -4.74 -11.57
C ILE A 54 18.13 -4.35 -12.51
N ALA A 55 19.36 -4.69 -12.15
CA ALA A 55 20.54 -4.41 -12.99
C ALA A 55 20.46 -5.11 -14.36
N SER A 56 20.01 -6.37 -14.39
CA SER A 56 19.79 -7.14 -15.63
C SER A 56 18.72 -6.49 -16.50
N ALA A 57 17.58 -6.13 -15.94
CA ALA A 57 16.50 -5.45 -16.68
C ALA A 57 16.97 -4.15 -17.33
N ILE A 58 17.79 -3.36 -16.64
CA ILE A 58 18.37 -2.14 -17.18
C ILE A 58 19.37 -2.45 -18.32
N SER A 59 20.24 -3.45 -18.13
CA SER A 59 21.30 -3.79 -19.11
C SER A 59 20.76 -4.46 -20.37
N GLU A 60 19.68 -5.22 -20.26
CA GLU A 60 19.03 -5.93 -21.38
C GLU A 60 18.13 -5.03 -22.22
N GLY A 61 17.95 -3.77 -21.83
CA GLY A 61 17.18 -2.81 -22.60
C GLY A 61 15.67 -2.92 -22.48
N ASP A 62 15.18 -3.61 -21.46
CA ASP A 62 13.74 -3.78 -21.17
C ASP A 62 13.02 -2.43 -20.97
N LEU A 63 13.76 -1.36 -20.67
CA LEU A 63 13.25 -0.01 -20.52
C LEU A 63 12.75 0.61 -21.84
N SER A 64 13.07 0.02 -22.99
CA SER A 64 12.63 0.50 -24.32
C SER A 64 11.20 0.07 -24.67
N PHE A 65 10.63 -0.85 -23.91
CA PHE A 65 9.27 -1.34 -24.13
C PHE A 65 8.29 -0.73 -23.13
N LEU A 66 7.10 -0.40 -23.58
CA LEU A 66 6.00 -0.05 -22.68
C LEU A 66 5.61 -1.30 -21.89
N PRO A 67 5.44 -1.20 -20.55
CA PRO A 67 4.91 -2.30 -19.77
C PRO A 67 3.49 -2.63 -20.23
N ASN A 68 3.09 -3.90 -20.11
CA ASN A 68 1.71 -4.29 -20.33
C ASN A 68 0.80 -3.49 -19.39
N SER A 69 -0.20 -2.85 -19.96
CA SER A 69 -1.09 -1.92 -19.25
C SER A 69 -1.86 -2.55 -18.08
N ASP A 70 -1.99 -3.86 -18.08
CA ASP A 70 -2.74 -4.66 -17.09
C ASP A 70 -1.87 -5.32 -16.01
N GLY A 71 -0.54 -5.14 -16.07
CA GLY A 71 0.38 -5.72 -15.08
C GLY A 71 0.35 -7.26 -15.01
N GLN A 72 -0.17 -7.94 -16.04
CA GLN A 72 -0.42 -9.39 -16.06
C GLN A 72 0.79 -10.24 -15.66
N HIS A 73 2.02 -9.79 -15.95
CA HIS A 73 3.21 -10.56 -15.57
C HIS A 73 3.32 -10.67 -14.05
N LEU A 74 3.21 -9.55 -13.34
CA LEU A 74 3.26 -9.52 -11.88
C LEU A 74 2.06 -10.28 -11.28
N SER A 75 0.85 -10.08 -11.81
CA SER A 75 -0.36 -10.78 -11.35
C SER A 75 -0.22 -12.29 -11.46
N ARG A 76 0.37 -12.83 -12.54
CA ARG A 76 0.66 -14.27 -12.69
C ARG A 76 1.68 -14.78 -11.67
N VAL A 77 2.71 -14.00 -11.36
CA VAL A 77 3.73 -14.38 -10.37
C VAL A 77 3.12 -14.43 -8.98
N ILE A 78 2.39 -13.38 -8.60
CA ILE A 78 1.71 -13.29 -7.30
C ILE A 78 0.60 -14.35 -7.19
N GLY A 79 -0.16 -14.58 -8.26
CA GLY A 79 -1.19 -15.62 -8.30
C GLY A 79 -0.63 -17.01 -8.03
N ARG A 80 0.54 -17.34 -8.60
CA ARG A 80 1.23 -18.60 -8.30
C ARG A 80 1.68 -18.70 -6.83
N TYR A 81 2.12 -17.59 -6.26
CA TYR A 81 2.55 -17.56 -4.85
C TYR A 81 1.40 -17.80 -3.88
N PHE A 82 0.21 -17.27 -4.16
CA PHE A 82 -1.00 -17.45 -3.32
C PHE A 82 -1.91 -18.59 -3.78
N GLU A 83 -1.53 -19.33 -4.82
CA GLU A 83 -2.37 -20.38 -5.43
C GLU A 83 -3.75 -19.86 -5.86
N MET A 84 -3.77 -18.63 -6.41
CA MET A 84 -4.98 -17.93 -6.83
C MET A 84 -4.94 -17.58 -8.33
N PRO A 85 -6.10 -17.44 -8.99
CA PRO A 85 -6.17 -16.93 -10.35
C PRO A 85 -5.55 -15.54 -10.47
N PRO A 86 -4.75 -15.23 -11.51
CA PRO A 86 -4.17 -13.91 -11.70
C PRO A 86 -5.22 -12.79 -11.84
N GLU A 87 -6.43 -13.12 -12.22
CA GLU A 87 -7.60 -12.22 -12.30
C GLU A 87 -8.05 -11.70 -10.93
N CYS A 88 -7.62 -12.34 -9.85
CA CYS A 88 -7.82 -11.88 -8.47
C CYS A 88 -6.81 -10.85 -8.02
N ILE A 89 -5.85 -10.46 -8.89
CA ILE A 89 -4.70 -9.65 -8.52
C ILE A 89 -4.56 -8.47 -9.47
N MET A 90 -4.50 -7.26 -8.91
CA MET A 90 -4.17 -6.04 -9.63
C MET A 90 -2.77 -5.57 -9.23
N ALA A 91 -1.87 -5.44 -10.21
CA ALA A 91 -0.58 -4.82 -10.00
C ALA A 91 -0.73 -3.32 -9.73
N GLY A 92 0.12 -2.76 -8.87
CA GLY A 92 0.08 -1.34 -8.53
C GLY A 92 1.44 -0.81 -8.10
N THR A 93 1.48 0.46 -7.80
CA THR A 93 2.71 1.14 -7.37
C THR A 93 2.72 1.37 -5.85
N SER A 94 2.15 2.45 -5.38
CA SER A 94 2.09 2.78 -3.95
C SER A 94 0.78 2.33 -3.32
N VAL A 95 0.79 2.10 -2.00
CA VAL A 95 -0.42 1.82 -1.22
C VAL A 95 -1.48 2.88 -1.45
N SER A 96 -1.10 4.16 -1.39
CA SER A 96 -2.02 5.27 -1.59
C SER A 96 -2.66 5.29 -2.98
N SER A 97 -1.89 4.98 -4.04
CA SER A 97 -2.44 4.90 -5.40
C SER A 97 -3.41 3.73 -5.56
N MET A 98 -3.11 2.59 -4.95
CA MET A 98 -3.98 1.42 -4.99
C MET A 98 -5.28 1.64 -4.21
N ILE A 99 -5.22 2.27 -3.02
CA ILE A 99 -6.41 2.68 -2.28
C ILE A 99 -7.27 3.64 -3.12
N GLY A 100 -6.64 4.63 -3.77
CA GLY A 100 -7.34 5.57 -4.65
C GLY A 100 -8.01 4.90 -5.84
N ALA A 101 -7.33 3.94 -6.51
CA ALA A 101 -7.88 3.19 -7.62
C ALA A 101 -9.11 2.37 -7.21
N ILE A 102 -9.03 1.64 -6.09
CA ILE A 102 -10.18 0.89 -5.56
C ILE A 102 -11.33 1.85 -5.23
N ALA A 103 -11.06 2.92 -4.50
CA ALA A 103 -12.09 3.88 -4.11
C ALA A 103 -12.77 4.54 -5.34
N GLN A 104 -12.01 4.85 -6.38
CA GLN A 104 -12.53 5.47 -7.61
C GLN A 104 -13.55 4.60 -8.35
N ALA A 105 -13.49 3.28 -8.19
CA ALA A 105 -14.44 2.35 -8.80
C ALA A 105 -15.84 2.41 -8.16
N TYR A 106 -15.96 3.04 -6.99
CA TYR A 106 -17.21 3.13 -6.25
C TYR A 106 -17.78 4.55 -6.24
N ARG A 107 -19.10 4.66 -6.07
CA ARG A 107 -19.75 5.95 -5.92
C ARG A 107 -19.28 6.64 -4.63
N PRO A 108 -19.15 7.99 -4.64
CA PRO A 108 -18.79 8.74 -3.45
C PRO A 108 -19.63 8.38 -2.23
N CYS A 109 -18.94 8.07 -1.13
CA CYS A 109 -19.56 7.65 0.13
C CYS A 109 -18.68 8.08 1.31
N SER A 110 -19.13 7.85 2.53
CA SER A 110 -18.34 8.05 3.74
C SER A 110 -17.43 6.85 3.99
N VAL A 111 -16.12 7.10 4.20
CA VAL A 111 -15.10 6.07 4.39
C VAL A 111 -14.52 6.15 5.79
N GLY A 112 -14.78 5.16 6.62
CA GLY A 112 -14.26 5.06 7.98
C GLY A 112 -12.79 4.67 8.00
N ILE A 113 -11.96 5.46 8.69
CA ILE A 113 -10.52 5.22 8.83
C ILE A 113 -10.16 5.28 10.32
N PRO A 114 -9.81 4.13 10.95
CA PRO A 114 -9.33 4.10 12.33
C PRO A 114 -8.07 4.96 12.49
N THR A 115 -8.05 5.82 13.52
CA THR A 115 -6.94 6.74 13.79
C THR A 115 -6.23 6.38 15.08
N PRO A 116 -4.89 6.60 15.15
CA PRO A 116 -4.03 7.23 14.13
C PRO A 116 -3.79 6.35 12.91
N ALA A 117 -3.65 6.96 11.73
CA ALA A 117 -3.40 6.28 10.46
C ALA A 117 -2.57 7.17 9.52
N PRO A 118 -1.92 6.61 8.48
CA PRO A 118 -1.20 7.40 7.48
C PRO A 118 -2.10 8.42 6.79
N THR A 119 -1.61 9.64 6.63
CA THR A 119 -2.33 10.73 5.93
C THR A 119 -2.71 10.33 4.50
N GLY A 120 -1.89 9.47 3.88
CA GLY A 120 -2.13 8.96 2.53
C GLY A 120 -3.50 8.27 2.37
N TYR A 121 -4.03 7.58 3.39
CA TYR A 121 -5.35 6.96 3.32
C TYR A 121 -6.45 8.00 3.14
N PHE A 122 -6.41 9.07 3.96
CA PHE A 122 -7.40 10.16 3.89
C PHE A 122 -7.36 10.87 2.55
N LEU A 123 -6.14 11.19 2.07
CA LEU A 123 -5.95 11.86 0.79
C LEU A 123 -6.39 10.99 -0.40
N SER A 124 -6.07 9.69 -0.37
CA SER A 124 -6.42 8.77 -1.46
C SER A 124 -7.92 8.69 -1.69
N VAL A 125 -8.72 8.61 -0.64
CA VAL A 125 -10.17 8.53 -0.76
C VAL A 125 -10.80 9.91 -1.01
N ALA A 126 -10.27 10.99 -0.40
CA ALA A 126 -10.78 12.35 -0.60
C ALA A 126 -10.55 12.84 -2.04
N ASN A 127 -9.40 12.54 -2.64
CA ASN A 127 -9.05 12.96 -4.00
C ASN A 127 -9.96 12.37 -5.09
N VAL A 128 -10.64 11.26 -4.79
CA VAL A 128 -11.59 10.62 -5.71
C VAL A 128 -13.05 10.87 -5.30
N GLY A 129 -13.28 11.83 -4.39
CA GLY A 129 -14.61 12.35 -4.06
C GLY A 129 -15.32 11.71 -2.87
N HIS A 130 -14.68 10.76 -2.16
CA HIS A 130 -15.23 10.20 -0.93
C HIS A 130 -15.00 11.13 0.27
N ASN A 131 -15.82 10.96 1.32
CA ASN A 131 -15.71 11.68 2.58
C ASN A 131 -14.99 10.84 3.64
N PRO A 132 -13.72 11.09 3.96
CA PRO A 132 -13.01 10.33 5.00
C PRO A 132 -13.50 10.68 6.40
N VAL A 133 -13.93 9.68 7.17
CA VAL A 133 -14.41 9.78 8.54
C VAL A 133 -13.38 9.18 9.49
N LYS A 134 -12.86 9.99 10.42
CA LYS A 134 -11.93 9.53 11.44
C LYS A 134 -12.66 8.69 12.49
N LEU A 135 -12.27 7.43 12.64
CA LEU A 135 -12.76 6.56 13.69
C LEU A 135 -11.77 6.59 14.86
N VAL A 136 -12.18 7.28 15.94
CA VAL A 136 -11.32 7.45 17.11
C VAL A 136 -11.75 6.47 18.18
N ASN A 137 -10.84 5.60 18.61
CA ASN A 137 -11.03 4.76 19.78
C ASN A 137 -10.26 5.38 20.97
N PRO A 138 -10.95 6.04 21.92
CA PRO A 138 -10.29 6.71 23.04
C PRO A 138 -9.61 5.73 24.02
N PHE A 139 -9.95 4.44 23.95
CA PHE A 139 -9.47 3.43 24.89
C PHE A 139 -8.46 2.45 24.29
N SER A 140 -8.22 2.51 22.99
CA SER A 140 -7.34 1.57 22.30
C SER A 140 -6.73 2.20 21.05
N LEU A 141 -5.48 1.87 20.80
CA LEU A 141 -4.77 2.21 19.55
C LEU A 141 -5.03 1.16 18.43
N SER A 142 -5.96 0.23 18.65
CA SER A 142 -6.38 -0.75 17.65
C SER A 142 -7.61 -0.27 16.87
N ALA A 143 -7.97 -0.98 15.81
CA ALA A 143 -9.19 -0.72 15.08
C ALA A 143 -10.41 -0.79 16.02
N ILE A 144 -11.29 0.21 15.90
CA ILE A 144 -12.54 0.26 16.65
C ILE A 144 -13.57 -0.64 15.97
N GLU A 145 -14.36 -1.38 16.76
CA GLU A 145 -15.50 -2.13 16.22
C GLU A 145 -16.52 -1.17 15.59
N PRO A 146 -17.06 -1.46 14.37
CA PRO A 146 -17.99 -0.58 13.69
C PRO A 146 -19.19 -0.16 14.54
N GLN A 147 -19.74 -1.10 15.32
CA GLN A 147 -20.88 -0.83 16.19
C GLN A 147 -20.57 0.22 17.27
N VAL A 148 -19.32 0.23 17.80
CA VAL A 148 -18.87 1.26 18.74
C VAL A 148 -18.70 2.60 18.02
N ALA A 149 -18.19 2.61 16.80
CA ALA A 149 -18.11 3.81 16.00
C ALA A 149 -19.49 4.39 15.72
N PHE A 150 -20.47 3.57 15.31
CA PHE A 150 -21.84 4.01 15.07
C PHE A 150 -22.54 4.53 16.33
N SER A 151 -22.34 3.87 17.47
CA SER A 151 -22.89 4.33 18.76
C SER A 151 -22.29 5.67 19.21
N ASN A 152 -21.07 5.99 18.75
CA ASN A 152 -20.41 7.27 18.97
C ASN A 152 -20.79 8.34 17.90
N GLY A 153 -21.77 8.07 17.04
CA GLY A 153 -22.25 8.97 16.01
C GLY A 153 -21.44 9.01 14.72
N CYS A 154 -20.46 8.12 14.54
CA CYS A 154 -19.73 7.99 13.29
C CYS A 154 -20.57 7.16 12.30
N GLN A 155 -20.80 7.72 11.10
CA GLN A 155 -21.47 7.00 10.00
C GLN A 155 -20.50 6.86 8.84
N PHE A 156 -20.39 5.66 8.30
CA PHE A 156 -19.55 5.36 7.14
C PHE A 156 -20.11 4.15 6.38
N ASP A 157 -19.85 4.12 5.07
CA ASP A 157 -20.35 3.10 4.15
C ASP A 157 -19.25 2.16 3.68
N ALA A 158 -18.00 2.54 3.90
CA ALA A 158 -16.80 1.80 3.51
C ALA A 158 -15.69 2.02 4.53
N ALA A 159 -14.63 1.23 4.49
CA ALA A 159 -13.53 1.38 5.43
C ALA A 159 -12.15 1.12 4.80
N VAL A 160 -11.14 1.84 5.30
CA VAL A 160 -9.72 1.56 5.07
C VAL A 160 -9.08 1.21 6.41
N LEU A 161 -8.62 -0.02 6.53
CA LEU A 161 -8.01 -0.60 7.72
C LEU A 161 -6.54 -0.92 7.44
N ALA A 162 -5.75 -1.21 8.49
CA ALA A 162 -4.38 -1.68 8.35
C ALA A 162 -4.09 -2.88 9.24
N ASN A 163 -3.27 -3.81 8.75
CA ASN A 163 -2.85 -5.01 9.45
C ASN A 163 -1.35 -5.33 9.19
N PRO A 164 -0.42 -5.01 10.11
CA PRO A 164 -0.65 -4.26 11.34
C PRO A 164 -0.98 -2.78 11.11
N SER A 165 -1.63 -2.15 12.08
CA SER A 165 -1.93 -0.71 12.03
C SER A 165 -0.65 0.13 12.20
N PHE A 166 -0.50 1.18 11.41
CA PHE A 166 0.57 2.15 11.56
C PHE A 166 0.00 3.48 12.09
N PRO A 167 0.65 4.12 13.08
CA PRO A 167 1.93 3.79 13.72
C PRO A 167 1.83 2.83 14.93
N CYS A 168 0.67 2.26 15.19
CA CYS A 168 0.39 1.58 16.48
C CYS A 168 0.91 0.15 16.55
N ALA A 169 1.33 -0.46 15.43
CA ALA A 169 1.82 -1.83 15.31
C ALA A 169 0.86 -2.88 15.91
N ARG A 170 -0.46 -2.66 15.78
CA ARG A 170 -1.49 -3.57 16.29
C ARG A 170 -2.04 -4.43 15.16
N LEU A 171 -2.08 -5.74 15.38
CA LEU A 171 -2.73 -6.66 14.46
C LEU A 171 -4.25 -6.47 14.49
N LEU A 172 -4.85 -6.53 13.31
CA LEU A 172 -6.30 -6.57 13.15
C LEU A 172 -6.78 -8.01 13.34
N SER A 173 -7.75 -8.22 14.22
CA SER A 173 -8.35 -9.54 14.36
C SER A 173 -9.36 -9.81 13.25
N GLU A 174 -9.42 -11.05 12.78
CA GLU A 174 -10.41 -11.50 11.80
C GLU A 174 -11.87 -11.22 12.28
N LYS A 175 -12.12 -11.36 13.58
CA LYS A 175 -13.42 -11.03 14.17
C LYS A 175 -13.81 -9.57 13.92
N ILE A 176 -12.88 -8.63 14.10
CA ILE A 176 -13.14 -7.21 13.85
C ILE A 176 -13.29 -6.96 12.34
N LEU A 177 -12.43 -7.55 11.51
CA LEU A 177 -12.55 -7.43 10.06
C LEU A 177 -13.92 -7.90 9.56
N LYS A 178 -14.40 -9.05 10.00
CA LYS A 178 -15.72 -9.58 9.62
C LYS A 178 -16.85 -8.60 9.96
N ARG A 179 -16.78 -7.89 11.10
CA ARG A 179 -17.76 -6.85 11.45
C ARG A 179 -17.77 -5.70 10.45
N TYR A 180 -16.60 -5.28 9.95
CA TYR A 180 -16.55 -4.27 8.89
C TYR A 180 -17.14 -4.81 7.58
N LEU A 181 -16.84 -6.06 7.22
CA LEU A 181 -17.37 -6.70 6.00
C LEU A 181 -18.89 -6.87 6.01
N GLU A 182 -19.49 -7.02 7.21
CA GLU A 182 -20.96 -7.10 7.39
C GLU A 182 -21.67 -5.76 7.14
N VAL A 183 -21.03 -4.63 7.42
CA VAL A 183 -21.68 -3.29 7.40
C VAL A 183 -21.19 -2.38 6.30
N CYS A 184 -20.05 -2.66 5.68
CA CYS A 184 -19.45 -1.83 4.64
C CYS A 184 -19.73 -2.35 3.23
N ASN A 185 -19.92 -1.44 2.29
CA ASN A 185 -20.02 -1.77 0.86
C ASN A 185 -18.70 -2.30 0.31
N TRP A 186 -17.58 -1.79 0.80
CA TRP A 186 -16.23 -2.27 0.52
C TRP A 186 -15.28 -1.98 1.68
N VAL A 187 -14.29 -2.84 1.85
CA VAL A 187 -13.26 -2.74 2.89
C VAL A 187 -11.90 -2.96 2.25
N ILE A 188 -10.99 -2.04 2.49
CA ILE A 188 -9.57 -2.19 2.13
C ILE A 188 -8.79 -2.48 3.39
N VAL A 189 -7.92 -3.49 3.35
CA VAL A 189 -6.94 -3.78 4.40
C VAL A 189 -5.54 -3.58 3.84
N ASP A 190 -4.83 -2.62 4.39
CA ASP A 190 -3.40 -2.42 4.09
C ASP A 190 -2.56 -3.41 4.89
N GLU A 191 -1.97 -4.36 4.19
CA GLU A 191 -1.03 -5.35 4.70
C GLU A 191 0.41 -5.12 4.23
N SER A 192 0.79 -3.86 3.95
CA SER A 192 2.13 -3.52 3.45
C SER A 192 3.27 -4.03 4.31
N ASN A 193 3.03 -4.26 5.60
CA ASN A 193 4.05 -4.64 6.56
C ASN A 193 3.79 -6.01 7.21
N ILE A 194 2.81 -6.77 6.73
CA ILE A 194 2.44 -8.05 7.35
C ILE A 194 3.58 -9.08 7.31
N SER A 195 4.32 -9.14 6.21
CA SER A 195 5.47 -10.04 6.04
C SER A 195 6.65 -9.70 6.97
N LEU A 196 6.69 -8.49 7.50
CA LEU A 196 7.70 -8.03 8.46
C LEU A 196 7.23 -8.20 9.92
N THR A 197 6.07 -8.82 10.13
CA THR A 197 5.40 -8.89 11.43
C THR A 197 5.38 -10.33 11.96
N LEU A 198 5.93 -10.52 13.13
CA LEU A 198 5.90 -11.84 13.79
C LEU A 198 4.46 -12.17 14.24
N GLY A 199 3.97 -13.35 13.86
CA GLY A 199 2.63 -13.81 14.20
C GLY A 199 1.50 -13.07 13.50
N GLY A 200 1.81 -12.28 12.47
CA GLY A 200 0.81 -11.66 11.62
C GLY A 200 0.19 -12.66 10.66
N GLU A 201 -1.14 -12.72 10.63
CA GLU A 201 -1.90 -13.52 9.67
C GLU A 201 -2.46 -12.61 8.58
N SER A 202 -2.31 -13.04 7.33
CA SER A 202 -2.83 -12.32 6.17
C SER A 202 -4.30 -12.66 5.92
N PHE A 203 -5.06 -11.67 5.48
CA PHE A 203 -6.46 -11.84 5.07
C PHE A 203 -6.64 -12.10 3.57
N VAL A 204 -5.56 -12.36 2.85
CA VAL A 204 -5.61 -12.65 1.41
C VAL A 204 -6.59 -13.78 1.08
N GLU A 205 -6.59 -14.89 1.82
CA GLU A 205 -7.51 -16.01 1.58
C GLU A 205 -8.99 -15.64 1.77
N LEU A 206 -9.28 -14.70 2.68
CA LEU A 206 -10.65 -14.23 2.92
C LEU A 206 -11.22 -13.46 1.73
N THR A 207 -10.39 -12.91 0.84
CA THR A 207 -10.87 -12.22 -0.36
C THR A 207 -11.69 -13.12 -1.27
N GLN A 208 -11.50 -14.43 -1.23
CA GLN A 208 -12.28 -15.38 -2.01
C GLN A 208 -13.68 -15.63 -1.42
N GLN A 209 -13.83 -15.36 -0.12
CA GLN A 209 -15.11 -15.53 0.60
C GLN A 209 -15.92 -14.22 0.61
N TYR A 210 -15.24 -13.06 0.62
CA TYR A 210 -15.84 -11.74 0.75
C TYR A 210 -15.55 -10.87 -0.47
N ARG A 211 -16.56 -10.67 -1.32
CA ARG A 211 -16.44 -9.87 -2.56
C ARG A 211 -16.16 -8.39 -2.32
N ASN A 212 -16.40 -7.91 -1.12
CA ASN A 212 -16.19 -6.53 -0.70
C ASN A 212 -14.86 -6.33 0.06
N LEU A 213 -13.98 -7.33 0.08
CA LEU A 213 -12.65 -7.26 0.71
C LEU A 213 -11.55 -7.07 -0.35
N PHE A 214 -10.72 -6.06 -0.12
CA PHE A 214 -9.47 -5.84 -0.85
C PHE A 214 -8.29 -5.84 0.10
N VAL A 215 -7.26 -6.61 -0.20
CA VAL A 215 -6.00 -6.62 0.54
C VAL A 215 -4.91 -5.97 -0.29
N VAL A 216 -4.31 -4.92 0.24
CA VAL A 216 -3.22 -4.17 -0.41
C VAL A 216 -1.88 -4.58 0.18
N ARG A 217 -0.90 -4.89 -0.66
CA ARG A 217 0.45 -5.31 -0.27
C ARG A 217 1.51 -4.44 -0.93
N SER A 218 2.65 -4.26 -0.25
CA SER A 218 3.79 -3.48 -0.76
C SER A 218 5.04 -4.33 -0.88
N LEU A 219 5.44 -4.62 -2.10
CA LEU A 219 6.73 -5.28 -2.38
C LEU A 219 7.91 -4.35 -2.04
N SER A 220 7.72 -3.04 -2.14
CA SER A 220 8.76 -2.05 -1.80
C SER A 220 9.20 -2.16 -0.34
N HIS A 221 8.25 -2.34 0.58
CA HIS A 221 8.56 -2.49 2.00
C HIS A 221 9.13 -3.88 2.31
N GLU A 222 8.54 -4.93 1.77
CA GLU A 222 8.98 -6.32 1.98
C GLU A 222 10.41 -6.54 1.49
N LEU A 223 10.73 -6.01 0.30
CA LEU A 223 12.03 -6.19 -0.34
C LEU A 223 13.05 -5.09 0.02
N GLY A 224 12.73 -4.21 0.96
CA GLY A 224 13.65 -3.16 1.42
C GLY A 224 14.10 -2.20 0.31
N MET A 225 13.19 -1.88 -0.62
CA MET A 225 13.45 -0.98 -1.75
C MET A 225 12.41 0.17 -1.84
N PRO A 226 12.26 1.01 -0.81
CA PRO A 226 11.22 2.04 -0.77
C PRO A 226 11.35 3.09 -1.90
N GLY A 227 12.53 3.20 -2.51
CA GLY A 227 12.76 4.07 -3.68
C GLY A 227 12.14 3.56 -4.99
N ILE A 228 11.69 2.31 -5.04
CA ILE A 228 11.01 1.72 -6.20
C ILE A 228 9.59 1.32 -5.78
N PRO A 229 8.58 2.18 -6.00
CA PRO A 229 7.23 1.90 -5.57
C PRO A 229 6.63 0.76 -6.39
N MET A 230 6.33 -0.35 -5.71
CA MET A 230 5.76 -1.57 -6.28
C MET A 230 4.87 -2.27 -5.25
N GLY A 231 3.71 -2.70 -5.68
CA GLY A 231 2.77 -3.43 -4.84
C GLY A 231 1.67 -4.10 -5.65
N TYR A 232 0.70 -4.64 -4.96
CA TYR A 232 -0.44 -5.30 -5.58
C TYR A 232 -1.66 -5.28 -4.65
N VAL A 233 -2.82 -5.45 -5.27
CA VAL A 233 -4.09 -5.66 -4.59
C VAL A 233 -4.54 -7.09 -4.85
N VAL A 234 -5.03 -7.75 -3.82
CA VAL A 234 -5.74 -9.03 -3.93
C VAL A 234 -7.20 -8.81 -3.59
N GLY A 235 -8.08 -9.34 -4.43
CA GLY A 235 -9.52 -9.27 -4.24
C GLY A 235 -10.22 -10.47 -4.89
N ASN A 236 -11.53 -10.54 -4.76
CA ASN A 236 -12.30 -11.47 -5.56
C ASN A 236 -12.23 -11.07 -7.05
N GLU A 237 -12.22 -12.02 -7.98
CA GLU A 237 -12.14 -11.76 -9.43
C GLU A 237 -13.14 -10.69 -9.89
N SER A 238 -14.41 -10.83 -9.48
CA SER A 238 -15.46 -9.86 -9.85
C SER A 238 -15.23 -8.48 -9.26
N ALA A 239 -14.54 -8.37 -8.12
CA ALA A 239 -14.20 -7.09 -7.49
C ALA A 239 -12.99 -6.44 -8.17
N ILE A 240 -11.98 -7.22 -8.53
CA ILE A 240 -10.80 -6.73 -9.25
C ILE A 240 -11.18 -6.28 -10.67
N SER A 241 -12.06 -7.01 -11.36
CA SER A 241 -12.53 -6.62 -12.70
C SER A 241 -13.38 -5.34 -12.73
N HIS A 242 -13.83 -4.88 -11.57
CA HIS A 242 -14.61 -3.65 -11.44
C HIS A 242 -13.72 -2.39 -11.31
N ILE A 243 -12.44 -2.55 -10.94
CA ILE A 243 -11.44 -1.49 -10.79
C ILE A 243 -10.72 -1.23 -12.10
#